data_b7d65b7e37ce88a4ca7e2b0f93b02a96
#
_entry.id   b7d65b7e37ce88a4ca7e2b0f93b02a96
#
_cell.length_a   1.000
_cell.length_b   1.000
_cell.length_c   1.000
_cell.angle_alpha   90.00
_cell.angle_beta   90.00
_cell.angle_gamma   90.00
#
_symmetry.space_group_name_H-M   'P 1'
#
loop_
_entity.id
_entity.type
_entity.pdbx_description
1 polymer ?
#
loop_
_entity_poly.entity_id
_entity_poly.type
_entity_poly.pdbx_seq_one_letter_code
_entity_poly.pdbx_strand_id
1 'polypeptide(L)'
;MNQTHHLTTHGPVGLRGTTRGILALLLASTLLAVSASADMYQPQALPGGISPQPQITSFAQQGSNTVLSWYGLAGGYNVLMTPTLAPGQWTTVASPLATTYANTLTLANLPGNQNFFRLSPINGYVGSGTCGRCHSDVRGVWQQTGHASAYNSISNLPASVAQNCFVCHTVGYGWPSGFVDITNTPWLAGVGCENCHGPGAAHVYGNHNLVKPAVTIAAQVCGGCHDGSMNPTYTEWTNSAHALVTPDVASGFNDTSSGQSRMMSCGPCHSGAVRAAMLQNYAYTQAGYITPSNAIALPSGADARLYGQTCAVCHDPHSTNGGPFQVRYPLSSTNFFSWSTSLAAATNQVGQFINLNFNSQYNTNIQVCAQCHNVRGALWTDTSRPPHNSLQYNMLLGDVGVIGTNLAPYQPSTHAHVFTNQCVGCHMQTSEFQSPATPANTGHQFTVDSYTVCERCHGPNVSNLVDFAINAFLPAQTAQVVAALDRWAATKAPAALYAKYGNRAWEYTNAGTLSSGGSGPTTPEQALIPANIKKARFNVYLANDDPASGVHNPLHVIDLCNAALSFIQLELNP
;
A
#
# COMPACT_ATOMS: atom_id res chain seq x y z
N MET A 1 -26.60 -38.29 9.29
CA MET A 1 -27.85 -37.54 9.48
C MET A 1 -27.75 -36.26 8.68
N ASN A 2 -28.47 -36.22 7.57
CA ASN A 2 -28.48 -35.08 6.64
C ASN A 2 -29.21 -33.90 7.24
N GLN A 3 -28.63 -32.70 7.19
CA GLN A 3 -29.35 -31.44 7.28
C GLN A 3 -29.08 -30.61 6.02
N THR A 4 -30.07 -30.58 5.17
CA THR A 4 -30.20 -29.71 4.02
C THR A 4 -30.64 -28.31 4.47
N HIS A 5 -29.88 -27.27 4.13
CA HIS A 5 -30.33 -25.89 4.26
C HIS A 5 -31.05 -25.43 3.01
N HIS A 6 -32.31 -25.06 3.20
CA HIS A 6 -33.21 -24.47 2.20
C HIS A 6 -32.78 -23.02 1.89
N LEU A 7 -32.58 -22.75 0.62
CA LEU A 7 -32.56 -21.41 0.05
C LEU A 7 -33.99 -20.93 -0.17
N THR A 8 -34.39 -19.90 0.54
CA THR A 8 -35.66 -19.18 0.27
C THR A 8 -35.43 -18.09 -0.76
N THR A 9 -36.06 -18.28 -1.90
CA THR A 9 -36.20 -17.27 -2.96
C THR A 9 -37.29 -16.28 -2.58
N HIS A 10 -36.94 -14.99 -2.47
CA HIS A 10 -37.97 -13.93 -2.43
C HIS A 10 -38.22 -13.41 -3.84
N GLY A 11 -39.50 -13.47 -4.25
CA GLY A 11 -39.99 -12.98 -5.50
C GLY A 11 -40.05 -11.44 -5.59
N PRO A 12 -40.29 -10.89 -6.78
CA PRO A 12 -40.17 -9.48 -7.03
C PRO A 12 -41.42 -8.70 -6.61
N VAL A 13 -41.20 -7.62 -5.86
CA VAL A 13 -42.22 -6.60 -5.61
C VAL A 13 -42.25 -5.64 -6.80
N GLY A 14 -43.40 -5.58 -7.47
CA GLY A 14 -43.63 -4.69 -8.59
C GLY A 14 -43.77 -3.22 -8.13
N LEU A 15 -43.00 -2.33 -8.72
CA LEU A 15 -43.24 -0.90 -8.69
C LEU A 15 -43.52 -0.40 -10.11
N ARG A 16 -44.78 -0.04 -10.34
CA ARG A 16 -45.19 0.76 -11.49
C ARG A 16 -44.85 2.22 -11.22
N GLY A 17 -44.22 2.86 -12.16
CA GLY A 17 -44.18 4.34 -12.19
C GLY A 17 -43.01 4.94 -12.91
N THR A 18 -43.29 5.52 -14.09
CA THR A 18 -42.54 6.58 -14.82
C THR A 18 -41.31 6.17 -15.64
N THR A 19 -41.60 5.56 -16.77
CA THR A 19 -40.71 5.41 -17.93
C THR A 19 -40.64 6.71 -18.75
N ARG A 20 -39.87 7.73 -18.34
CA ARG A 20 -39.51 8.85 -19.25
C ARG A 20 -38.12 9.46 -19.00
N GLY A 21 -37.34 8.96 -18.04
CA GLY A 21 -36.01 9.52 -17.73
C GLY A 21 -34.81 8.66 -18.11
N ILE A 22 -35.00 7.39 -18.45
CA ILE A 22 -33.88 6.42 -18.59
C ILE A 22 -33.42 6.25 -20.05
N LEU A 23 -34.20 6.69 -21.03
CA LEU A 23 -33.82 6.52 -22.44
C LEU A 23 -32.77 7.50 -22.95
N ALA A 24 -32.55 8.60 -22.24
CA ALA A 24 -31.53 9.59 -22.64
C ALA A 24 -30.10 9.24 -22.19
N LEU A 25 -29.93 8.43 -21.14
CA LEU A 25 -28.59 8.03 -20.66
C LEU A 25 -28.01 6.79 -21.40
N LEU A 26 -28.88 5.93 -21.91
CA LEU A 26 -28.45 4.72 -22.65
C LEU A 26 -28.09 5.03 -24.12
N LEU A 27 -28.60 6.13 -24.68
CA LEU A 27 -28.25 6.56 -26.04
C LEU A 27 -26.91 7.32 -26.09
N ALA A 28 -26.44 7.88 -24.98
CA ALA A 28 -25.13 8.54 -24.93
C ALA A 28 -23.96 7.53 -24.87
N SER A 29 -24.19 6.33 -24.35
CA SER A 29 -23.16 5.28 -24.28
C SER A 29 -23.03 4.44 -25.54
N THR A 30 -24.01 4.42 -26.41
CA THR A 30 -23.96 3.65 -27.67
C THR A 30 -23.56 4.49 -28.90
N LEU A 31 -23.59 5.81 -28.83
CA LEU A 31 -23.15 6.70 -29.91
C LEU A 31 -21.61 6.96 -29.93
N LEU A 32 -20.88 6.43 -28.96
CA LEU A 32 -19.42 6.45 -28.94
C LEU A 32 -18.75 5.33 -29.78
N ALA A 33 -19.54 4.48 -30.42
CA ALA A 33 -19.05 3.27 -31.05
C ALA A 33 -19.05 3.28 -32.60
N VAL A 34 -19.44 4.38 -33.27
CA VAL A 34 -19.46 4.36 -34.74
C VAL A 34 -18.90 5.66 -35.33
N SER A 35 -17.60 5.75 -35.40
CA SER A 35 -16.85 6.40 -36.49
C SER A 35 -15.37 6.00 -36.39
N ALA A 36 -15.13 4.69 -36.47
CA ALA A 36 -13.79 4.14 -36.57
C ALA A 36 -13.55 3.72 -38.03
N SER A 37 -12.98 4.63 -38.82
CA SER A 37 -12.22 4.25 -40.00
C SER A 37 -11.27 5.37 -40.36
N ALA A 38 -10.21 5.47 -39.57
CA ALA A 38 -8.87 5.98 -39.91
C ALA A 38 -7.94 6.17 -38.69
N ASP A 39 -8.41 6.00 -37.43
CA ASP A 39 -7.52 6.02 -36.27
C ASP A 39 -7.69 4.73 -35.47
N MET A 40 -7.16 3.65 -36.00
CA MET A 40 -7.04 2.40 -35.23
C MET A 40 -5.86 2.55 -34.27
N TYR A 41 -6.08 3.11 -33.15
CA TYR A 41 -5.52 2.81 -31.84
C TYR A 41 -5.85 3.93 -30.86
N GLN A 42 -7.07 3.95 -30.37
CA GLN A 42 -7.30 4.55 -29.07
C GLN A 42 -6.82 3.50 -28.07
N PRO A 43 -5.85 3.79 -27.21
CA PRO A 43 -5.54 2.89 -26.11
C PRO A 43 -6.84 2.71 -25.32
N GLN A 44 -7.33 1.50 -25.23
CA GLN A 44 -8.45 1.20 -24.35
C GLN A 44 -8.02 1.62 -22.96
N ALA A 45 -8.82 2.49 -22.33
CA ALA A 45 -8.65 2.78 -20.92
C ALA A 45 -8.75 1.44 -20.19
N LEU A 46 -7.63 0.99 -19.63
CA LEU A 46 -7.59 -0.21 -18.81
C LEU A 46 -8.55 -0.01 -17.64
N PRO A 47 -9.39 -0.99 -17.28
CA PRO A 47 -10.30 -0.86 -16.16
C PRO A 47 -9.51 -0.52 -14.90
N GLY A 48 -9.69 0.68 -14.34
CA GLY A 48 -9.06 1.14 -13.10
C GLY A 48 -7.65 1.74 -13.23
N GLY A 49 -7.00 1.64 -14.39
CA GLY A 49 -5.68 2.26 -14.60
C GLY A 49 -5.78 3.72 -15.02
N ILE A 50 -4.87 4.57 -14.52
CA ILE A 50 -4.70 5.91 -15.08
C ILE A 50 -3.96 5.77 -16.40
N SER A 51 -4.62 6.21 -17.46
CA SER A 51 -3.95 6.55 -18.70
C SER A 51 -3.02 7.74 -18.42
N PRO A 52 -1.76 7.76 -18.88
CA PRO A 52 -0.96 8.98 -18.91
C PRO A 52 -1.63 10.06 -19.79
N GLN A 53 -2.66 9.68 -20.52
CA GLN A 53 -3.52 10.58 -21.30
C GLN A 53 -4.56 11.22 -20.38
N PRO A 54 -4.82 12.53 -20.54
CA PRO A 54 -5.86 13.19 -19.77
C PRO A 54 -7.21 12.55 -20.07
N GLN A 55 -7.90 12.16 -19.01
CA GLN A 55 -9.21 11.53 -19.09
C GLN A 55 -10.27 12.44 -18.48
N ILE A 56 -11.22 12.87 -19.27
CA ILE A 56 -12.40 13.59 -18.76
C ILE A 56 -13.24 12.62 -17.96
N THR A 57 -13.48 12.94 -16.70
CA THR A 57 -14.20 12.08 -15.75
C THR A 57 -15.65 12.50 -15.56
N SER A 58 -15.94 13.79 -15.68
CA SER A 58 -17.31 14.26 -15.54
C SER A 58 -17.55 15.61 -16.20
N PHE A 59 -18.82 15.87 -16.51
CA PHE A 59 -19.38 17.16 -16.84
C PHE A 59 -20.55 17.44 -15.89
N ALA A 60 -20.57 18.62 -15.32
CA ALA A 60 -21.68 19.06 -14.49
C ALA A 60 -22.14 20.45 -14.96
N GLN A 61 -23.44 20.61 -15.22
CA GLN A 61 -24.01 21.92 -15.50
C GLN A 61 -24.33 22.62 -14.17
N GLN A 62 -23.80 23.81 -13.98
CA GLN A 62 -24.05 24.67 -12.82
C GLN A 62 -24.54 26.04 -13.29
N GLY A 63 -25.84 26.22 -13.42
CA GLY A 63 -26.45 27.39 -14.03
C GLY A 63 -26.02 27.52 -15.50
N SER A 64 -25.44 28.66 -15.89
CA SER A 64 -24.88 28.89 -17.22
C SER A 64 -23.46 28.35 -17.42
N ASN A 65 -22.87 27.77 -16.38
CA ASN A 65 -21.51 27.27 -16.40
C ASN A 65 -21.47 25.76 -16.56
N THR A 66 -20.48 25.27 -17.31
CA THR A 66 -20.13 23.86 -17.39
C THR A 66 -18.88 23.59 -16.57
N VAL A 67 -18.97 22.71 -15.59
CA VAL A 67 -17.83 22.25 -14.80
C VAL A 67 -17.30 20.97 -15.44
N LEU A 68 -16.06 21.03 -15.93
CA LEU A 68 -15.32 19.93 -16.51
C LEU A 68 -14.35 19.39 -15.46
N SER A 69 -14.44 18.10 -15.16
CA SER A 69 -13.45 17.44 -14.30
C SER A 69 -12.67 16.40 -15.10
N TRP A 70 -11.38 16.29 -14.82
CA TRP A 70 -10.53 15.29 -15.49
C TRP A 70 -9.38 14.83 -14.61
N TYR A 71 -8.88 13.64 -14.92
CA TYR A 71 -7.58 13.18 -14.48
C TYR A 71 -6.54 13.47 -15.55
N GLY A 72 -5.36 13.91 -15.13
CA GLY A 72 -4.25 14.18 -16.03
C GLY A 72 -3.01 14.64 -15.27
N LEU A 73 -1.85 14.38 -15.84
CA LEU A 73 -0.58 14.79 -15.24
C LEU A 73 -0.51 16.32 -15.19
N ALA A 74 0.26 16.85 -14.23
CA ALA A 74 0.46 18.29 -14.14
C ALA A 74 1.09 18.83 -15.45
N GLY A 75 0.60 19.97 -15.89
CA GLY A 75 1.03 20.60 -17.15
C GLY A 75 -0.06 21.48 -17.73
N GLY A 76 0.27 22.16 -18.82
CA GLY A 76 -0.70 22.95 -19.56
C GLY A 76 -1.56 22.09 -20.47
N TYR A 77 -2.85 22.39 -20.52
CA TYR A 77 -3.81 21.74 -21.40
C TYR A 77 -4.56 22.76 -22.23
N ASN A 78 -4.84 22.45 -23.50
CA ASN A 78 -5.92 23.10 -24.22
C ASN A 78 -7.20 22.29 -24.00
N VAL A 79 -8.24 22.95 -23.51
CA VAL A 79 -9.60 22.42 -23.56
C VAL A 79 -10.16 22.76 -24.93
N LEU A 80 -10.30 21.77 -25.77
CA LEU A 80 -10.84 21.90 -27.10
C LEU A 80 -12.33 21.56 -27.08
N MET A 81 -13.11 22.37 -27.78
CA MET A 81 -14.56 22.21 -27.88
C MET A 81 -14.98 22.21 -29.34
N THR A 82 -16.01 21.43 -29.65
CA THR A 82 -16.71 21.47 -30.94
C THR A 82 -18.19 21.21 -30.76
N PRO A 83 -19.07 21.87 -31.51
CA PRO A 83 -20.51 21.56 -31.51
C PRO A 83 -20.83 20.28 -32.31
N THR A 84 -19.89 19.80 -33.14
CA THR A 84 -20.08 18.62 -33.98
C THR A 84 -18.80 17.78 -33.96
N LEU A 85 -18.93 16.47 -34.17
CA LEU A 85 -17.76 15.57 -34.26
C LEU A 85 -17.14 15.53 -35.66
N ALA A 86 -17.45 16.51 -36.51
CA ALA A 86 -16.82 16.60 -37.85
C ALA A 86 -15.30 16.91 -37.73
N PRO A 87 -14.45 16.33 -38.56
CA PRO A 87 -13.01 16.60 -38.58
C PRO A 87 -12.71 18.08 -38.75
N GLY A 88 -11.73 18.59 -37.96
CA GLY A 88 -11.18 19.95 -38.13
C GLY A 88 -11.93 21.10 -37.47
N GLN A 89 -13.01 20.85 -36.73
CA GLN A 89 -13.87 21.90 -36.14
C GLN A 89 -13.57 22.16 -34.63
N TRP A 90 -12.42 21.73 -34.12
CA TRP A 90 -12.08 21.91 -32.71
C TRP A 90 -11.51 23.31 -32.43
N THR A 91 -12.09 24.02 -31.48
CA THR A 91 -11.61 25.34 -31.03
C THR A 91 -11.15 25.27 -29.57
N THR A 92 -10.07 25.97 -29.26
CA THR A 92 -9.61 26.10 -27.87
C THR A 92 -10.52 27.06 -27.11
N VAL A 93 -11.17 26.60 -26.05
CA VAL A 93 -12.05 27.40 -25.21
C VAL A 93 -11.40 27.78 -23.88
N ALA A 94 -10.36 27.07 -23.47
CA ALA A 94 -9.56 27.41 -22.29
C ALA A 94 -8.18 26.73 -22.39
N SER A 95 -7.21 27.28 -21.66
CA SER A 95 -5.84 26.73 -21.58
C SER A 95 -5.41 26.65 -20.10
N PRO A 96 -6.04 25.77 -19.29
CA PRO A 96 -5.71 25.64 -17.88
C PRO A 96 -4.33 25.02 -17.67
N LEU A 97 -3.71 25.39 -16.54
CA LEU A 97 -2.56 24.73 -15.98
C LEU A 97 -3.03 23.75 -14.90
N ALA A 98 -2.85 22.46 -15.13
CA ALA A 98 -3.08 21.43 -14.15
C ALA A 98 -1.89 21.35 -13.18
N THR A 99 -2.13 21.45 -11.88
CA THR A 99 -1.11 21.37 -10.84
C THR A 99 -1.22 20.09 -10.01
N THR A 100 -2.33 19.38 -10.16
CA THR A 100 -2.63 18.12 -9.49
C THR A 100 -3.07 17.08 -10.50
N TYR A 101 -3.21 15.83 -10.06
CA TYR A 101 -3.71 14.76 -10.92
C TYR A 101 -5.23 14.87 -11.19
N ALA A 102 -6.01 15.20 -10.16
CA ALA A 102 -7.45 15.46 -10.29
C ALA A 102 -7.68 16.95 -10.48
N ASN A 103 -8.27 17.32 -11.59
CA ASN A 103 -8.42 18.72 -12.01
C ASN A 103 -9.88 19.06 -12.28
N THR A 104 -10.21 20.32 -12.07
CA THR A 104 -11.55 20.86 -12.34
C THR A 104 -11.42 22.24 -12.98
N LEU A 105 -12.24 22.50 -14.00
CA LEU A 105 -12.32 23.77 -14.70
C LEU A 105 -13.77 24.17 -14.88
N THR A 106 -14.09 25.43 -14.56
CA THR A 106 -15.39 26.02 -14.84
C THR A 106 -15.32 26.81 -16.15
N LEU A 107 -16.12 26.40 -17.11
CA LEU A 107 -16.31 27.07 -18.41
C LEU A 107 -17.62 27.85 -18.36
N ALA A 108 -17.54 29.18 -18.52
CA ALA A 108 -18.71 30.02 -18.50
C ALA A 108 -19.29 30.25 -19.91
N ASN A 109 -20.61 30.34 -20.01
CA ASN A 109 -21.34 30.78 -21.20
C ASN A 109 -20.92 30.09 -22.51
N LEU A 110 -20.86 28.75 -22.49
CA LEU A 110 -20.56 28.02 -23.71
C LEU A 110 -21.66 28.18 -24.76
N PRO A 111 -21.30 28.37 -26.03
CA PRO A 111 -22.28 28.54 -27.10
C PRO A 111 -22.99 27.19 -27.42
N GLY A 112 -24.29 27.32 -27.77
CA GLY A 112 -25.07 26.20 -28.29
C GLY A 112 -25.59 25.24 -27.21
N ASN A 113 -26.42 24.29 -27.64
CA ASN A 113 -27.07 23.32 -26.76
C ASN A 113 -26.35 21.97 -26.70
N GLN A 114 -25.30 21.79 -27.49
CA GLN A 114 -24.51 20.55 -27.56
C GLN A 114 -23.05 20.92 -27.80
N ASN A 115 -22.18 20.41 -26.94
CA ASN A 115 -20.73 20.60 -27.06
C ASN A 115 -20.01 19.30 -26.73
N PHE A 116 -18.98 19.00 -27.52
CA PHE A 116 -18.03 17.91 -27.28
C PHE A 116 -16.70 18.51 -26.84
N PHE A 117 -16.03 17.85 -25.92
CA PHE A 117 -14.78 18.32 -25.34
C PHE A 117 -13.67 17.31 -25.52
N ARG A 118 -12.47 17.83 -25.74
CA ARG A 118 -11.23 17.07 -25.75
C ARG A 118 -10.15 17.88 -25.02
N LEU A 119 -9.32 17.18 -24.26
CA LEU A 119 -8.12 17.75 -23.68
C LEU A 119 -6.93 17.48 -24.60
N SER A 120 -6.13 18.49 -24.87
CA SER A 120 -4.88 18.38 -25.61
C SER A 120 -3.77 19.03 -24.80
N PRO A 121 -2.73 18.29 -24.39
CA PRO A 121 -1.57 18.91 -23.75
C PRO A 121 -0.98 20.01 -24.64
N ILE A 122 -0.72 21.19 -24.06
CA ILE A 122 -0.13 22.33 -24.80
C ILE A 122 1.35 22.07 -25.09
N ASN A 123 1.99 21.25 -24.23
CA ASN A 123 3.44 21.15 -24.19
C ASN A 123 3.91 19.84 -24.81
N GLY A 124 4.95 19.98 -25.61
CA GLY A 124 5.59 18.83 -26.22
C GLY A 124 6.45 18.03 -25.25
N TYR A 125 6.69 16.78 -25.64
CA TYR A 125 7.66 15.92 -25.00
C TYR A 125 9.08 16.31 -25.43
N VAL A 126 10.00 16.39 -24.47
CA VAL A 126 11.38 16.86 -24.69
C VAL A 126 12.43 15.76 -24.49
N GLY A 127 12.02 14.65 -23.89
CA GLY A 127 12.86 13.49 -23.59
C GLY A 127 13.75 13.66 -22.36
N SER A 128 14.08 12.53 -21.75
CA SER A 128 14.84 12.46 -20.50
C SER A 128 16.25 13.07 -20.60
N GLY A 129 16.84 13.09 -21.80
CA GLY A 129 18.10 13.77 -22.05
C GLY A 129 18.06 15.27 -21.78
N THR A 130 16.95 15.92 -22.09
CA THR A 130 16.73 17.35 -21.84
C THR A 130 16.55 17.62 -20.35
N CYS A 131 15.78 16.79 -19.65
CA CYS A 131 15.60 16.88 -18.19
C CYS A 131 16.94 16.75 -17.44
N GLY A 132 17.79 15.85 -17.88
CA GLY A 132 19.09 15.57 -17.29
C GLY A 132 20.12 16.71 -17.38
N ARG A 133 19.85 17.76 -18.15
CA ARG A 133 20.74 18.95 -18.18
C ARG A 133 20.72 19.70 -16.85
N CYS A 134 19.60 19.67 -16.13
CA CYS A 134 19.44 20.30 -14.81
C CYS A 134 19.29 19.25 -13.71
N HIS A 135 18.76 18.08 -14.00
CA HIS A 135 18.51 16.97 -13.07
C HIS A 135 19.47 15.79 -13.33
N SER A 136 20.78 16.10 -13.42
CA SER A 136 21.84 15.14 -13.79
C SER A 136 21.89 13.93 -12.84
N ASP A 137 21.75 14.17 -11.54
CA ASP A 137 21.91 13.15 -10.51
C ASP A 137 20.76 12.14 -10.58
N VAL A 138 19.52 12.62 -10.65
CA VAL A 138 18.33 11.75 -10.80
C VAL A 138 18.38 11.00 -12.13
N ARG A 139 18.75 11.68 -13.22
CA ARG A 139 18.90 11.04 -14.52
C ARG A 139 19.98 9.96 -14.53
N GLY A 140 21.11 10.23 -13.87
CA GLY A 140 22.25 9.30 -13.79
C GLY A 140 21.88 7.96 -13.15
N VAL A 141 21.09 7.97 -12.09
CA VAL A 141 20.61 6.74 -11.45
C VAL A 141 19.44 6.10 -12.22
N TRP A 142 18.51 6.91 -12.75
CA TRP A 142 17.38 6.42 -13.55
C TRP A 142 17.84 5.67 -14.81
N GLN A 143 18.90 6.11 -15.47
CA GLN A 143 19.44 5.44 -16.66
C GLN A 143 19.84 3.98 -16.45
N GLN A 144 20.04 3.57 -15.20
CA GLN A 144 20.39 2.19 -14.83
C GLN A 144 19.14 1.31 -14.61
N THR A 145 17.94 1.89 -14.67
CA THR A 145 16.69 1.17 -14.44
C THR A 145 16.19 0.45 -15.69
N GLY A 146 15.35 -0.56 -15.48
CA GLY A 146 14.63 -1.23 -16.56
C GLY A 146 13.71 -0.26 -17.33
N HIS A 147 13.21 0.78 -16.68
CA HIS A 147 12.40 1.82 -17.35
C HIS A 147 13.18 2.55 -18.44
N ALA A 148 14.40 2.97 -18.18
CA ALA A 148 15.22 3.66 -19.18
C ALA A 148 15.50 2.79 -20.41
N SER A 149 15.58 1.49 -20.23
CA SER A 149 15.85 0.51 -21.29
C SER A 149 14.62 -0.24 -21.79
N ALA A 150 13.42 0.17 -21.39
CA ALA A 150 12.17 -0.56 -21.67
C ALA A 150 11.92 -0.80 -23.17
N TYR A 151 12.33 0.12 -24.04
CA TYR A 151 12.22 -0.05 -25.48
C TYR A 151 13.03 -1.26 -26.00
N ASN A 152 14.15 -1.59 -25.37
CA ASN A 152 15.01 -2.69 -25.82
C ASN A 152 14.31 -4.04 -25.79
N SER A 153 13.36 -4.23 -24.87
CA SER A 153 12.60 -5.49 -24.75
C SER A 153 11.66 -5.75 -25.93
N ILE A 154 11.31 -4.70 -26.68
CA ILE A 154 10.40 -4.76 -27.83
C ILE A 154 11.08 -4.47 -29.16
N SER A 155 12.36 -4.07 -29.15
CA SER A 155 13.10 -3.62 -30.33
C SER A 155 13.27 -4.70 -31.41
N ASN A 156 13.26 -5.97 -31.02
CA ASN A 156 13.40 -7.11 -31.94
C ASN A 156 12.06 -7.68 -32.42
N LEU A 157 10.94 -7.12 -31.98
CA LEU A 157 9.62 -7.53 -32.42
C LEU A 157 9.32 -6.99 -33.82
N PRO A 158 8.52 -7.70 -34.65
CA PRO A 158 8.01 -7.13 -35.88
C PRO A 158 7.29 -5.81 -35.62
N ALA A 159 7.47 -4.80 -36.48
CA ALA A 159 6.93 -3.45 -36.27
C ALA A 159 5.42 -3.43 -35.95
N SER A 160 4.64 -4.29 -36.60
CA SER A 160 3.19 -4.43 -36.38
C SER A 160 2.84 -4.97 -34.97
N VAL A 161 3.74 -5.69 -34.32
CA VAL A 161 3.58 -6.19 -32.96
C VAL A 161 4.10 -5.15 -31.97
N ALA A 162 5.28 -4.58 -32.23
CA ALA A 162 5.93 -3.59 -31.37
C ALA A 162 5.06 -2.35 -31.11
N GLN A 163 4.29 -1.91 -32.12
CA GLN A 163 3.37 -0.76 -31.99
C GLN A 163 2.37 -0.91 -30.85
N ASN A 164 1.91 -2.12 -30.56
CA ASN A 164 0.99 -2.38 -29.47
C ASN A 164 1.64 -2.16 -28.08
N CYS A 165 2.96 -2.15 -28.02
CA CYS A 165 3.73 -2.01 -26.80
C CYS A 165 4.21 -0.57 -26.58
N PHE A 166 4.19 0.29 -27.60
CA PHE A 166 4.78 1.64 -27.54
C PHE A 166 4.16 2.52 -26.47
N VAL A 167 2.87 2.36 -26.17
CA VAL A 167 2.18 3.14 -25.13
C VAL A 167 2.89 3.03 -23.76
N CYS A 168 3.37 1.83 -23.43
CA CYS A 168 4.07 1.56 -22.17
C CYS A 168 5.59 1.62 -22.28
N HIS A 169 6.15 1.44 -23.47
CA HIS A 169 7.59 1.32 -23.69
C HIS A 169 8.25 2.54 -24.32
N THR A 170 7.49 3.64 -24.52
CA THR A 170 7.99 4.90 -25.08
C THR A 170 7.31 6.11 -24.42
N VAL A 171 7.84 7.30 -24.68
CA VAL A 171 7.29 8.55 -24.15
C VAL A 171 6.27 9.14 -25.12
N GLY A 172 5.02 9.26 -24.67
CA GLY A 172 3.98 10.02 -25.36
C GLY A 172 3.53 9.45 -26.72
N TYR A 173 3.67 8.14 -26.96
CA TYR A 173 3.17 7.54 -28.18
C TYR A 173 1.69 7.82 -28.41
N GLY A 174 1.35 8.23 -29.65
CA GLY A 174 -0.01 8.65 -30.01
C GLY A 174 -0.36 10.10 -29.65
N TRP A 175 0.55 10.84 -29.02
CA TRP A 175 0.37 12.25 -28.70
C TRP A 175 1.20 13.18 -29.57
N PRO A 176 0.75 14.43 -29.80
CA PRO A 176 1.56 15.42 -30.50
C PRO A 176 2.93 15.57 -29.84
N SER A 177 4.00 15.53 -30.63
CA SER A 177 5.42 15.54 -30.20
C SER A 177 5.88 14.34 -29.38
N GLY A 178 5.05 13.31 -29.18
CA GLY A 178 5.46 12.05 -28.57
C GLY A 178 6.25 11.15 -29.52
N PHE A 179 6.54 9.94 -29.04
CA PHE A 179 7.26 8.93 -29.81
C PHE A 179 6.53 8.58 -31.11
N VAL A 180 7.25 8.60 -32.21
CA VAL A 180 6.75 8.17 -33.52
C VAL A 180 7.36 6.81 -33.88
N ASP A 181 8.67 6.77 -33.97
CA ASP A 181 9.48 5.57 -34.20
C ASP A 181 10.93 5.82 -33.76
N ILE A 182 11.74 4.76 -33.76
CA ILE A 182 13.12 4.84 -33.29
C ILE A 182 14.04 5.67 -34.19
N THR A 183 13.66 5.87 -35.43
CA THR A 183 14.44 6.68 -36.39
C THR A 183 14.17 8.17 -36.23
N ASN A 184 12.89 8.53 -36.04
CA ASN A 184 12.46 9.93 -36.02
C ASN A 184 12.52 10.55 -34.61
N THR A 185 12.24 9.76 -33.56
CA THR A 185 12.18 10.24 -32.15
C THR A 185 12.93 9.32 -31.18
N PRO A 186 14.20 8.95 -31.47
CA PRO A 186 14.94 7.97 -30.66
C PRO A 186 15.11 8.41 -29.18
N TRP A 187 15.09 9.73 -28.90
CA TRP A 187 15.22 10.27 -27.55
C TRP A 187 13.98 10.06 -26.66
N LEU A 188 12.87 9.58 -27.25
CA LEU A 188 11.63 9.23 -26.55
C LEU A 188 11.45 7.72 -26.40
N ALA A 189 12.43 6.92 -26.81
CA ALA A 189 12.44 5.47 -26.59
C ALA A 189 12.68 5.16 -25.09
N GLY A 190 11.97 4.16 -24.56
CA GLY A 190 11.98 3.80 -23.14
C GLY A 190 10.92 4.55 -22.34
N VAL A 191 10.76 4.18 -21.07
CA VAL A 191 9.89 4.87 -20.11
C VAL A 191 10.69 6.02 -19.51
N GLY A 192 10.48 7.22 -20.04
CA GLY A 192 11.21 8.42 -19.68
C GLY A 192 10.60 9.17 -18.49
N CYS A 193 11.26 10.25 -18.09
CA CYS A 193 10.80 11.13 -17.02
C CYS A 193 9.34 11.58 -17.24
N GLU A 194 9.00 11.88 -18.49
CA GLU A 194 7.71 12.44 -18.87
C GLU A 194 6.55 11.43 -18.87
N ASN A 195 6.81 10.13 -18.80
CA ASN A 195 5.76 9.13 -18.61
C ASN A 195 5.12 9.26 -17.21
N CYS A 196 5.92 9.66 -16.22
CA CYS A 196 5.47 9.83 -14.84
C CYS A 196 5.19 11.30 -14.48
N HIS A 197 6.00 12.23 -15.02
CA HIS A 197 5.95 13.65 -14.66
C HIS A 197 5.16 14.52 -15.66
N GLY A 198 4.72 13.95 -16.77
CA GLY A 198 4.03 14.68 -17.85
C GLY A 198 4.97 15.43 -18.79
N PRO A 199 4.41 15.98 -19.88
CA PRO A 199 5.18 16.70 -20.92
C PRO A 199 5.98 17.86 -20.34
N GLY A 200 7.29 17.91 -20.62
CA GLY A 200 8.23 18.82 -19.97
C GLY A 200 8.48 20.15 -20.67
N ALA A 201 7.98 20.36 -21.89
CA ALA A 201 8.36 21.53 -22.70
C ALA A 201 8.04 22.87 -22.03
N ALA A 202 6.88 23.01 -21.34
CA ALA A 202 6.55 24.25 -20.65
C ALA A 202 7.50 24.53 -19.46
N HIS A 203 7.93 23.50 -18.77
CA HIS A 203 8.92 23.63 -17.72
C HIS A 203 10.29 24.01 -18.29
N VAL A 204 10.73 23.33 -19.34
CA VAL A 204 12.08 23.50 -19.90
C VAL A 204 12.23 24.82 -20.67
N TYR A 205 11.27 25.17 -21.49
CA TYR A 205 11.33 26.34 -22.37
C TYR A 205 10.56 27.55 -21.87
N GLY A 206 9.74 27.37 -20.83
CA GLY A 206 8.98 28.43 -20.18
C GLY A 206 9.62 28.91 -18.88
N ASN A 207 8.77 29.28 -17.92
CA ASN A 207 9.22 29.72 -16.61
C ASN A 207 9.30 28.50 -15.64
N HIS A 208 10.49 27.93 -15.46
CA HIS A 208 10.72 26.75 -14.63
C HIS A 208 10.27 26.92 -13.17
N ASN A 209 10.14 28.14 -12.69
CA ASN A 209 9.67 28.39 -11.32
C ASN A 209 8.15 28.34 -11.19
N LEU A 210 7.43 28.64 -12.27
CA LEU A 210 5.97 28.66 -12.30
C LEU A 210 5.36 27.34 -12.78
N VAL A 211 6.01 26.69 -13.74
CA VAL A 211 5.53 25.41 -14.29
C VAL A 211 6.43 24.28 -13.79
N LYS A 212 5.95 23.52 -12.84
CA LYS A 212 6.65 22.35 -12.31
C LYS A 212 5.99 21.07 -12.80
N PRO A 213 6.76 20.07 -13.26
CA PRO A 213 6.23 18.75 -13.53
C PRO A 213 5.55 18.15 -12.30
N ALA A 214 4.62 17.25 -12.51
CA ALA A 214 3.93 16.58 -11.42
C ALA A 214 4.90 15.79 -10.55
N VAL A 215 4.77 15.92 -9.25
CA VAL A 215 5.37 15.02 -8.28
C VAL A 215 4.22 14.37 -7.52
N THR A 216 4.02 13.09 -7.75
CA THR A 216 2.94 12.34 -7.11
C THR A 216 3.39 10.94 -6.75
N ILE A 217 2.83 10.41 -5.68
CA ILE A 217 2.98 9.00 -5.30
C ILE A 217 1.76 8.16 -5.70
N ALA A 218 0.84 8.72 -6.45
CA ALA A 218 -0.37 8.02 -6.87
C ALA A 218 -0.02 6.74 -7.63
N ALA A 219 -0.48 5.60 -7.15
CA ALA A 219 -0.19 4.28 -7.74
C ALA A 219 -0.66 4.16 -9.19
N GLN A 220 -1.67 4.93 -9.54
CA GLN A 220 -2.25 5.00 -10.87
C GLN A 220 -1.23 5.42 -11.94
N VAL A 221 -0.23 6.21 -11.60
CA VAL A 221 0.85 6.56 -12.54
C VAL A 221 1.57 5.30 -13.01
N CYS A 222 1.80 4.35 -12.09
CA CYS A 222 2.39 3.06 -12.40
C CYS A 222 1.39 2.15 -13.13
N GLY A 223 0.13 2.14 -12.65
CA GLY A 223 -0.97 1.34 -13.20
C GLY A 223 -1.30 1.64 -14.66
N GLY A 224 -0.91 2.81 -15.18
CA GLY A 224 -1.05 3.11 -16.60
C GLY A 224 -0.31 2.13 -17.54
N CYS A 225 0.71 1.44 -17.01
CA CYS A 225 1.50 0.45 -17.73
C CYS A 225 1.54 -0.91 -17.02
N HIS A 226 1.58 -0.90 -15.68
CA HIS A 226 1.63 -2.10 -14.85
C HIS A 226 0.23 -2.58 -14.48
N ASP A 227 -0.61 -2.83 -15.49
CA ASP A 227 -1.95 -3.39 -15.34
C ASP A 227 -2.36 -4.25 -16.54
N GLY A 228 -3.53 -4.90 -16.45
CA GLY A 228 -4.05 -5.80 -17.47
C GLY A 228 -3.56 -7.24 -17.30
N SER A 229 -4.03 -8.12 -18.18
CA SER A 229 -3.85 -9.58 -18.03
C SER A 229 -2.39 -10.05 -18.09
N MET A 230 -1.50 -9.28 -18.73
CA MET A 230 -0.07 -9.62 -18.83
C MET A 230 0.75 -9.14 -17.64
N ASN A 231 0.29 -8.12 -16.95
CA ASN A 231 0.96 -7.54 -15.79
C ASN A 231 -0.06 -6.89 -14.84
N PRO A 232 -0.84 -7.67 -14.09
CA PRO A 232 -1.97 -7.19 -13.29
C PRO A 232 -1.57 -6.52 -11.97
N THR A 233 -0.33 -6.07 -11.84
CA THR A 233 0.26 -5.53 -10.61
C THR A 233 -0.62 -4.45 -9.96
N TYR A 234 -1.14 -3.51 -10.75
CA TYR A 234 -1.98 -2.44 -10.22
C TYR A 234 -3.34 -2.96 -9.73
N THR A 235 -4.00 -3.82 -10.51
CA THR A 235 -5.26 -4.46 -10.11
C THR A 235 -5.08 -5.30 -8.85
N GLU A 236 -4.02 -6.09 -8.76
CA GLU A 236 -3.71 -6.87 -7.56
C GLU A 236 -3.50 -5.96 -6.34
N TRP A 237 -2.69 -4.90 -6.50
CA TRP A 237 -2.45 -3.94 -5.43
C TRP A 237 -3.75 -3.26 -4.98
N THR A 238 -4.65 -2.86 -5.90
CA THR A 238 -5.92 -2.22 -5.52
C THR A 238 -6.83 -3.13 -4.70
N ASN A 239 -6.67 -4.44 -4.83
CA ASN A 239 -7.39 -5.45 -4.05
C ASN A 239 -6.70 -5.77 -2.72
N SER A 240 -5.53 -5.21 -2.45
CA SER A 240 -4.79 -5.41 -1.21
C SER A 240 -5.15 -4.38 -0.14
N ALA A 241 -4.90 -4.72 1.12
CA ALA A 241 -5.03 -3.78 2.23
C ALA A 241 -4.07 -2.58 2.12
N HIS A 242 -2.97 -2.71 1.37
CA HIS A 242 -2.02 -1.63 1.16
C HIS A 242 -2.59 -0.47 0.33
N ALA A 243 -3.61 -0.70 -0.48
CA ALA A 243 -4.25 0.34 -1.28
C ALA A 243 -5.06 1.34 -0.44
N LEU A 244 -5.37 1.01 0.81
CA LEU A 244 -6.32 1.76 1.62
C LEU A 244 -5.63 2.38 2.85
N VAL A 245 -6.08 3.58 3.21
CA VAL A 245 -5.94 4.10 4.57
C VAL A 245 -7.22 3.74 5.31
N THR A 246 -7.12 2.86 6.30
CA THR A 246 -8.31 2.37 7.01
C THR A 246 -9.06 3.50 7.71
N PRO A 247 -10.41 3.48 7.77
CA PRO A 247 -11.21 4.59 8.28
C PRO A 247 -10.88 5.00 9.72
N ASP A 248 -10.52 4.04 10.58
CA ASP A 248 -10.14 4.27 11.97
C ASP A 248 -8.83 5.06 12.08
N VAL A 249 -7.83 4.74 11.25
CA VAL A 249 -6.57 5.47 11.17
C VAL A 249 -6.78 6.83 10.49
N ALA A 250 -7.51 6.85 9.37
CA ALA A 250 -7.78 8.05 8.60
C ALA A 250 -8.49 9.14 9.42
N SER A 251 -9.43 8.74 10.29
CA SER A 251 -10.15 9.67 11.17
C SER A 251 -9.20 10.48 12.08
N GLY A 252 -8.13 9.84 12.55
CA GLY A 252 -7.13 10.47 13.38
C GLY A 252 -6.25 11.51 12.66
N PHE A 253 -6.21 11.51 11.33
CA PHE A 253 -5.45 12.49 10.55
C PHE A 253 -6.20 13.81 10.32
N ASN A 254 -7.49 13.86 10.68
CA ASN A 254 -8.30 15.08 10.60
C ASN A 254 -8.11 16.01 11.78
N ASP A 255 -7.67 15.51 12.91
CA ASP A 255 -7.56 16.30 14.13
C ASP A 255 -6.31 17.19 14.06
N THR A 256 -6.52 18.50 14.01
CA THR A 256 -5.44 19.48 13.94
C THR A 256 -4.64 19.58 15.25
N SER A 257 -5.21 19.18 16.39
CA SER A 257 -4.54 19.21 17.69
C SER A 257 -3.70 17.97 17.94
N SER A 258 -4.22 16.79 17.58
CA SER A 258 -3.54 15.50 17.70
C SER A 258 -3.14 14.88 16.35
N GLY A 259 -3.58 15.47 15.23
CA GLY A 259 -3.39 14.94 13.88
C GLY A 259 -1.92 14.74 13.51
N GLN A 260 -1.06 15.67 13.87
CA GLN A 260 0.38 15.49 13.65
C GLN A 260 0.96 14.33 14.46
N SER A 261 0.54 14.17 15.71
CA SER A 261 0.95 13.04 16.54
C SER A 261 0.47 11.70 15.95
N ARG A 262 -0.77 11.66 15.45
CA ARG A 262 -1.32 10.47 14.78
C ARG A 262 -0.63 10.21 13.44
N MET A 263 -0.38 11.23 12.64
CA MET A 263 0.40 11.09 11.40
C MET A 263 1.79 10.52 11.69
N MET A 264 2.47 11.03 12.72
CA MET A 264 3.81 10.55 13.10
C MET A 264 3.80 9.13 13.66
N SER A 265 2.79 8.73 14.40
CA SER A 265 2.75 7.42 15.05
C SER A 265 2.15 6.31 14.18
N CYS A 266 1.12 6.61 13.39
CA CYS A 266 0.40 5.64 12.55
C CYS A 266 0.75 5.80 11.06
N GLY A 267 0.95 7.05 10.61
CA GLY A 267 1.13 7.39 9.20
C GLY A 267 2.26 6.64 8.50
N PRO A 268 3.42 6.41 9.14
CA PRO A 268 4.53 5.68 8.51
C PRO A 268 4.16 4.31 7.94
N CYS A 269 3.22 3.63 8.57
CA CYS A 269 2.76 2.31 8.14
C CYS A 269 1.38 2.33 7.45
N HIS A 270 0.56 3.36 7.70
CA HIS A 270 -0.82 3.42 7.24
C HIS A 270 -1.11 4.49 6.19
N SER A 271 -0.16 5.38 5.88
CA SER A 271 -0.32 6.43 4.88
C SER A 271 0.90 6.50 3.96
N GLY A 272 0.69 6.28 2.68
CA GLY A 272 1.75 6.40 1.68
C GLY A 272 2.29 7.83 1.58
N ALA A 273 1.46 8.85 1.76
CA ALA A 273 1.90 10.25 1.75
C ALA A 273 2.85 10.55 2.92
N VAL A 274 2.50 10.08 4.13
CA VAL A 274 3.38 10.23 5.30
C VAL A 274 4.66 9.42 5.12
N ARG A 275 4.55 8.18 4.63
CA ARG A 275 5.72 7.35 4.36
C ARG A 275 6.64 7.97 3.32
N ALA A 276 6.11 8.52 2.23
CA ALA A 276 6.90 9.20 1.22
C ALA A 276 7.63 10.43 1.78
N ALA A 277 6.97 11.23 2.62
CA ALA A 277 7.59 12.37 3.30
C ALA A 277 8.76 11.92 4.19
N MET A 278 8.62 10.78 4.87
CA MET A 278 9.71 10.16 5.62
C MET A 278 10.88 9.78 4.74
N LEU A 279 10.60 9.02 3.68
CA LEU A 279 11.64 8.49 2.79
C LEU A 279 12.47 9.60 2.15
N GLN A 280 11.85 10.74 1.84
CA GLN A 280 12.54 11.93 1.35
C GLN A 280 13.56 12.48 2.37
N ASN A 281 13.18 12.51 3.64
CA ASN A 281 14.10 12.98 4.69
C ASN A 281 15.15 11.94 5.06
N TYR A 282 14.79 10.66 4.92
CA TYR A 282 15.68 9.57 5.24
C TYR A 282 16.87 9.46 4.29
N ALA A 283 16.68 9.75 3.01
CA ALA A 283 17.75 9.72 2.02
C ALA A 283 18.92 10.70 2.36
N TYR A 284 18.68 11.68 3.21
CA TYR A 284 19.69 12.65 3.62
C TYR A 284 20.49 12.23 4.85
N THR A 285 20.05 11.22 5.58
CA THR A 285 20.78 10.74 6.76
C THR A 285 21.30 9.34 6.50
N GLN A 286 22.50 9.19 5.94
CA GLN A 286 23.15 7.90 5.69
C GLN A 286 23.24 6.99 6.93
N ALA A 287 22.91 7.49 8.11
CA ALA A 287 22.91 6.77 9.37
C ALA A 287 21.57 6.14 9.76
N GLY A 288 20.51 6.31 8.96
CA GLY A 288 19.21 5.72 9.26
C GLY A 288 18.41 6.36 10.38
N TYR A 289 18.80 7.54 10.83
CA TYR A 289 18.09 8.31 11.83
C TYR A 289 17.49 9.56 11.21
N ILE A 290 16.24 9.82 11.51
CA ILE A 290 15.70 11.15 11.34
C ILE A 290 16.25 11.97 12.49
N THR A 291 17.21 12.84 12.19
CA THR A 291 17.71 13.73 13.22
C THR A 291 16.61 14.71 13.62
N PRO A 292 16.47 15.05 14.91
CA PRO A 292 15.46 16.00 15.37
C PRO A 292 15.56 17.40 14.74
N SER A 293 16.69 17.71 14.11
CA SER A 293 16.92 18.99 13.42
C SER A 293 16.24 19.07 12.05
N ASN A 294 15.84 17.95 11.47
CA ASN A 294 15.14 17.91 10.19
C ASN A 294 13.66 17.64 10.44
N ALA A 295 12.91 18.69 10.71
CA ALA A 295 11.45 18.59 10.79
C ALA A 295 10.93 18.07 9.46
N ILE A 296 10.26 16.91 9.49
CA ILE A 296 9.61 16.37 8.31
C ILE A 296 8.43 17.29 7.97
N ALA A 297 8.38 17.75 6.75
CA ALA A 297 7.21 18.39 6.23
C ALA A 297 6.11 17.32 6.06
N LEU A 298 5.26 17.18 7.06
CA LEU A 298 4.14 16.26 6.99
C LEU A 298 3.17 16.70 5.88
N PRO A 299 2.53 15.74 5.17
CA PRO A 299 1.50 16.05 4.20
C PRO A 299 0.27 16.67 4.88
N SER A 300 -0.63 17.25 4.09
CA SER A 300 -1.94 17.66 4.60
C SER A 300 -2.72 16.44 5.10
N GLY A 301 -3.67 16.65 6.03
CA GLY A 301 -4.55 15.58 6.48
C GLY A 301 -5.35 14.95 5.33
N ALA A 302 -5.68 15.71 4.30
CA ALA A 302 -6.34 15.22 3.09
C ALA A 302 -5.44 14.25 2.32
N ASP A 303 -4.19 14.62 2.07
CA ASP A 303 -3.24 13.76 1.36
C ASP A 303 -2.87 12.52 2.18
N ALA A 304 -2.70 12.68 3.50
CA ALA A 304 -2.42 11.57 4.40
C ALA A 304 -3.52 10.49 4.38
N ARG A 305 -4.77 10.87 4.14
CA ARG A 305 -5.91 9.95 4.02
C ARG A 305 -6.10 9.39 2.61
N LEU A 306 -5.63 10.10 1.60
CA LEU A 306 -5.89 9.76 0.20
C LEU A 306 -5.05 8.57 -0.26
N TYR A 307 -3.79 8.50 0.18
CA TYR A 307 -2.83 7.53 -0.33
C TYR A 307 -2.54 6.44 0.70
N GLY A 308 -2.92 5.20 0.42
CA GLY A 308 -2.40 4.01 1.08
C GLY A 308 -0.92 3.79 0.79
N GLN A 309 -0.39 2.60 1.06
CA GLN A 309 1.00 2.26 0.72
C GLN A 309 1.10 2.01 -0.78
N THR A 310 1.39 3.06 -1.54
CA THR A 310 1.43 3.02 -3.01
C THR A 310 2.72 2.39 -3.54
N CYS A 311 2.77 2.12 -4.85
CA CYS A 311 3.93 1.54 -5.52
C CYS A 311 5.23 2.30 -5.20
N ALA A 312 5.19 3.64 -5.27
CA ALA A 312 6.34 4.51 -5.01
C ALA A 312 6.83 4.51 -3.56
N VAL A 313 6.06 3.93 -2.63
CA VAL A 313 6.49 3.74 -1.23
C VAL A 313 7.45 2.57 -1.09
N CYS A 314 7.20 1.50 -1.83
CA CYS A 314 8.04 0.29 -1.81
C CYS A 314 9.11 0.30 -2.91
N HIS A 315 8.82 0.92 -4.06
CA HIS A 315 9.73 1.01 -5.19
C HIS A 315 10.26 2.42 -5.40
N ASP A 316 11.54 2.54 -5.76
CA ASP A 316 12.12 3.80 -6.19
C ASP A 316 12.12 3.88 -7.72
N PRO A 317 11.24 4.69 -8.33
CA PRO A 317 11.17 4.78 -9.79
C PRO A 317 12.45 5.33 -10.44
N HIS A 318 13.32 5.96 -9.66
CA HIS A 318 14.52 6.59 -10.17
C HIS A 318 15.79 5.76 -9.97
N SER A 319 15.78 4.72 -9.14
CA SER A 319 17.04 4.06 -8.74
C SER A 319 16.93 2.55 -8.60
N THR A 320 18.01 1.86 -8.95
CA THR A 320 18.20 0.43 -8.69
C THR A 320 19.04 0.18 -7.43
N ASN A 321 19.47 1.22 -6.72
CA ASN A 321 20.39 1.09 -5.59
C ASN A 321 19.80 0.31 -4.40
N GLY A 322 18.47 0.20 -4.32
CA GLY A 322 17.79 -0.55 -3.27
C GLY A 322 17.71 -2.06 -3.51
N GLY A 323 18.05 -2.54 -4.69
CA GLY A 323 17.99 -3.97 -5.01
C GLY A 323 17.18 -4.28 -6.26
N PRO A 324 16.91 -5.56 -6.54
CA PRO A 324 16.13 -5.97 -7.70
C PRO A 324 14.73 -5.33 -7.67
N PHE A 325 14.14 -5.17 -8.84
CA PHE A 325 12.81 -4.56 -9.03
C PHE A 325 12.69 -3.13 -8.49
N GLN A 326 13.80 -2.41 -8.36
CA GLN A 326 13.83 -1.03 -7.82
C GLN A 326 13.20 -0.93 -6.40
N VAL A 327 13.20 -2.00 -5.63
CA VAL A 327 12.72 -1.96 -4.24
C VAL A 327 13.56 -0.94 -3.48
N ARG A 328 12.89 -0.05 -2.74
CA ARG A 328 13.58 0.96 -1.94
C ARG A 328 14.51 0.30 -0.94
N TYR A 329 15.67 0.91 -0.77
CA TYR A 329 16.64 0.43 0.21
C TYR A 329 15.92 0.29 1.54
N PRO A 330 16.03 -0.88 2.17
CA PRO A 330 15.53 -1.00 3.52
C PRO A 330 16.25 0.04 4.35
N LEU A 331 15.50 0.76 5.13
CA LEU A 331 16.04 1.60 6.18
C LEU A 331 16.97 0.73 7.00
N SER A 332 18.15 1.22 7.32
CA SER A 332 19.16 0.44 8.03
C SER A 332 18.49 -0.34 9.15
N SER A 333 18.63 -1.63 9.13
CA SER A 333 17.91 -2.55 9.99
C SER A 333 18.30 -2.46 11.46
N THR A 334 19.37 -1.79 11.77
CA THR A 334 19.69 -1.43 13.14
C THR A 334 18.71 -0.42 13.71
N ASN A 335 17.86 0.16 12.87
CA ASN A 335 16.90 1.17 13.26
C ASN A 335 15.52 0.64 13.08
N PHE A 336 14.94 0.21 14.17
CA PHE A 336 13.51 0.15 14.29
C PHE A 336 12.94 1.51 13.95
N PHE A 337 12.00 1.54 13.04
CA PHE A 337 11.38 2.77 12.62
C PHE A 337 10.40 3.22 13.68
N SER A 338 10.90 3.78 14.74
CA SER A 338 10.12 4.55 15.69
C SER A 338 10.21 6.02 15.31
N TRP A 339 9.09 6.66 15.14
CA TRP A 339 8.95 8.11 15.14
C TRP A 339 9.09 8.66 16.55
N SER A 340 10.06 8.23 17.26
CA SER A 340 10.39 8.89 18.50
C SER A 340 11.06 10.21 18.17
N THR A 341 10.54 11.29 18.71
CA THR A 341 11.14 12.62 18.64
C THR A 341 12.43 12.71 19.45
N SER A 342 12.81 11.67 20.19
CA SER A 342 14.07 11.60 20.93
C SER A 342 14.88 10.38 20.53
N LEU A 343 16.17 10.61 20.23
CA LEU A 343 17.14 9.54 19.97
C LEU A 343 17.20 8.52 21.11
N ALA A 344 17.04 8.97 22.36
CA ALA A 344 17.03 8.11 23.54
C ALA A 344 15.84 7.12 23.55
N ALA A 345 14.65 7.57 23.16
CA ALA A 345 13.50 6.68 23.07
C ALA A 345 13.60 5.74 21.86
N ALA A 346 14.19 6.20 20.74
CA ALA A 346 14.51 5.34 19.60
C ALA A 346 15.55 4.28 20.00
N THR A 347 16.55 4.64 20.75
CA THR A 347 17.62 3.72 21.23
C THR A 347 17.06 2.67 22.18
N ASN A 348 16.16 3.04 23.08
CA ASN A 348 15.53 2.09 24.01
C ASN A 348 14.59 1.12 23.32
N GLN A 349 13.90 1.54 22.27
CA GLN A 349 13.08 0.66 21.44
C GLN A 349 13.93 -0.24 20.55
N VAL A 350 14.97 0.32 19.99
CA VAL A 350 15.99 -0.35 19.20
C VAL A 350 16.66 -1.47 19.99
N GLY A 351 17.05 -1.23 21.22
CA GLY A 351 17.69 -2.24 22.08
C GLY A 351 16.84 -3.48 22.36
N GLN A 352 15.54 -3.46 22.00
CA GLN A 352 14.63 -4.58 22.23
C GLN A 352 14.28 -5.36 20.95
N PHE A 353 14.51 -4.74 19.78
CA PHE A 353 14.22 -5.33 18.47
C PHE A 353 15.44 -5.73 17.73
N ILE A 354 16.58 -5.21 18.09
CA ILE A 354 17.77 -5.45 17.33
C ILE A 354 18.29 -6.82 17.66
N ASN A 355 18.02 -7.70 16.79
CA ASN A 355 19.02 -8.64 16.46
C ASN A 355 20.12 -7.91 15.68
N LEU A 356 21.27 -7.76 16.28
CA LEU A 356 22.47 -7.16 15.66
C LEU A 356 22.84 -7.85 14.33
N ASN A 357 22.28 -9.03 14.07
CA ASN A 357 22.48 -9.81 12.87
C ASN A 357 21.38 -9.64 11.81
N PHE A 358 20.42 -8.76 11.99
CA PHE A 358 19.31 -8.54 11.07
C PHE A 358 19.82 -8.37 9.62
N ASN A 359 20.83 -7.51 9.40
CA ASN A 359 21.42 -7.30 8.07
C ASN A 359 22.24 -8.48 7.57
N SER A 360 22.83 -9.28 8.44
CA SER A 360 23.73 -10.38 8.04
C SER A 360 23.00 -11.69 7.79
N GLN A 361 21.81 -11.85 8.36
CA GLN A 361 21.07 -13.11 8.29
C GLN A 361 19.93 -13.11 7.30
N TYR A 362 19.41 -11.92 6.91
CA TYR A 362 18.21 -11.81 6.11
C TYR A 362 18.44 -11.00 4.83
N ASN A 363 17.69 -11.39 3.79
CA ASN A 363 17.70 -10.68 2.53
C ASN A 363 17.18 -9.25 2.73
N THR A 364 17.95 -8.26 2.31
CA THR A 364 17.61 -6.85 2.42
C THR A 364 16.27 -6.49 1.77
N ASN A 365 15.83 -7.23 0.76
CA ASN A 365 14.57 -6.97 0.06
C ASN A 365 13.33 -7.15 0.94
N ILE A 366 13.43 -7.94 2.01
CA ILE A 366 12.31 -8.24 2.91
C ILE A 366 12.15 -7.19 3.99
N GLN A 367 13.19 -6.43 4.24
CA GLN A 367 13.18 -5.40 5.28
C GLN A 367 12.14 -4.31 5.01
N VAL A 368 11.72 -4.11 3.76
CA VAL A 368 10.61 -3.21 3.41
C VAL A 368 9.33 -3.65 4.13
N CYS A 369 9.01 -4.94 4.16
CA CYS A 369 7.86 -5.50 4.87
C CYS A 369 8.01 -5.31 6.39
N ALA A 370 9.17 -5.70 6.93
CA ALA A 370 9.46 -5.65 8.35
C ALA A 370 9.42 -4.23 8.95
N GLN A 371 9.58 -3.21 8.14
CA GLN A 371 9.47 -1.81 8.59
C GLN A 371 8.06 -1.44 9.08
N CYS A 372 7.04 -2.13 8.60
CA CYS A 372 5.65 -1.93 9.03
C CYS A 372 5.12 -3.13 9.80
N HIS A 373 5.50 -4.35 9.40
CA HIS A 373 5.05 -5.61 9.99
C HIS A 373 5.99 -6.07 11.12
N ASN A 374 6.05 -5.27 12.19
CA ASN A 374 6.84 -5.53 13.40
C ASN A 374 6.10 -5.12 14.67
N VAL A 375 6.60 -5.53 15.83
CA VAL A 375 5.95 -5.34 17.13
C VAL A 375 5.99 -3.89 17.65
N ARG A 376 6.69 -2.97 16.97
CA ARG A 376 6.68 -1.52 17.21
C ARG A 376 7.06 -1.11 18.65
N GLY A 377 7.98 -1.81 19.28
CA GLY A 377 8.47 -1.48 20.62
C GLY A 377 7.53 -1.86 21.76
N ALA A 378 6.53 -2.70 21.54
CA ALA A 378 5.67 -3.17 22.62
C ALA A 378 6.44 -3.93 23.70
N LEU A 379 6.13 -3.63 24.96
CA LEU A 379 6.76 -4.20 26.16
C LEU A 379 5.73 -4.91 27.02
N TRP A 380 6.17 -5.94 27.74
CA TRP A 380 5.31 -6.57 28.74
C TRP A 380 4.92 -5.61 29.88
N THR A 381 5.67 -4.52 30.07
CA THR A 381 5.37 -3.45 31.05
C THR A 381 4.31 -2.48 30.57
N ASP A 382 3.95 -2.50 29.30
CA ASP A 382 2.87 -1.68 28.79
C ASP A 382 1.54 -2.05 29.43
N THR A 383 0.74 -1.04 29.74
CA THR A 383 -0.52 -1.23 30.46
C THR A 383 -1.72 -0.70 29.69
N SER A 384 -1.50 0.15 28.69
CA SER A 384 -2.57 0.85 27.98
C SER A 384 -3.32 -0.05 27.00
N ARG A 385 -2.61 -0.83 26.20
CA ARG A 385 -3.17 -1.67 25.13
C ARG A 385 -2.27 -2.87 24.84
N PRO A 386 -2.80 -3.93 24.20
CA PRO A 386 -2.00 -5.03 23.69
C PRO A 386 -0.94 -4.58 22.67
N PRO A 387 0.03 -5.44 22.33
CA PRO A 387 0.87 -5.26 21.17
C PRO A 387 0.03 -4.97 19.92
N HIS A 388 0.62 -4.27 18.97
CA HIS A 388 -0.05 -4.02 17.70
C HIS A 388 -0.02 -5.30 16.84
N ASN A 389 -1.11 -5.60 16.14
CA ASN A 389 -1.26 -6.79 15.28
C ASN A 389 -0.40 -6.79 13.99
N SER A 390 0.71 -6.08 14.01
CA SER A 390 1.68 -5.99 12.90
C SER A 390 2.98 -6.75 13.18
N LEU A 391 2.98 -7.68 14.12
CA LEU A 391 4.19 -8.29 14.69
C LEU A 391 4.74 -9.52 13.93
N GLN A 392 4.25 -9.77 12.72
CA GLN A 392 4.54 -10.97 11.92
C GLN A 392 6.05 -11.24 11.76
N TYR A 393 6.83 -10.19 11.53
CA TYR A 393 8.27 -10.32 11.36
C TYR A 393 8.97 -10.81 12.64
N ASN A 394 8.60 -10.24 13.79
CA ASN A 394 9.17 -10.67 15.07
C ASN A 394 8.73 -12.08 15.47
N MET A 395 7.52 -12.47 15.12
CA MET A 395 7.07 -13.86 15.30
C MET A 395 7.86 -14.82 14.41
N LEU A 396 8.09 -14.47 13.15
CA LEU A 396 8.92 -15.26 12.24
C LEU A 396 10.34 -15.47 12.78
N LEU A 397 10.91 -14.42 13.39
CA LEU A 397 12.25 -14.45 14.00
C LEU A 397 12.30 -15.06 15.40
N GLY A 398 11.16 -15.13 16.08
CA GLY A 398 11.09 -15.59 17.48
C GLY A 398 11.91 -14.71 18.42
N ASP A 399 11.96 -13.39 18.19
CA ASP A 399 12.76 -12.44 18.98
C ASP A 399 11.91 -11.51 19.86
N VAL A 400 10.64 -11.87 20.07
CA VAL A 400 9.68 -11.10 20.87
C VAL A 400 9.05 -11.97 21.97
N GLY A 401 8.67 -11.34 23.08
CA GLY A 401 8.06 -12.03 24.21
C GLY A 401 8.97 -12.14 25.42
N VAL A 402 8.53 -12.84 26.44
CA VAL A 402 9.26 -13.07 27.69
C VAL A 402 9.32 -14.55 28.01
N ILE A 403 10.52 -15.11 28.07
CA ILE A 403 10.76 -16.51 28.41
C ILE A 403 11.72 -16.56 29.61
N GLY A 404 11.26 -17.14 30.73
CA GLY A 404 12.01 -17.13 31.97
C GLY A 404 12.16 -15.73 32.55
N THR A 405 13.37 -15.31 32.91
CA THR A 405 13.66 -14.00 33.49
C THR A 405 13.98 -12.93 32.46
N ASN A 406 14.22 -13.32 31.22
CA ASN A 406 14.72 -12.46 30.13
C ASN A 406 13.68 -12.33 29.01
N LEU A 407 13.96 -11.43 28.09
CA LEU A 407 13.28 -11.43 26.79
C LEU A 407 13.53 -12.76 26.08
N ALA A 408 12.59 -13.15 25.21
CA ALA A 408 12.73 -14.36 24.43
C ALA A 408 14.08 -14.36 23.69
N PRO A 409 14.85 -15.44 23.75
CA PRO A 409 16.04 -15.57 22.92
C PRO A 409 15.62 -15.59 21.45
N TYR A 410 16.45 -15.04 20.58
CA TYR A 410 16.27 -15.13 19.15
C TYR A 410 16.20 -16.60 18.71
N GLN A 411 15.04 -17.00 18.21
CA GLN A 411 14.75 -18.37 17.73
C GLN A 411 14.01 -18.32 16.41
N PRO A 412 14.70 -18.01 15.31
CA PRO A 412 14.06 -17.91 14.02
C PRO A 412 13.45 -19.24 13.61
N SER A 413 12.29 -19.17 12.99
CA SER A 413 11.63 -20.33 12.44
C SER A 413 12.47 -20.96 11.33
N THR A 414 12.21 -22.24 11.04
CA THR A 414 12.79 -22.89 9.84
C THR A 414 12.44 -22.10 8.57
N HIS A 415 11.24 -21.54 8.50
CA HIS A 415 10.82 -20.70 7.37
C HIS A 415 11.70 -19.44 7.20
N ALA A 416 12.12 -18.81 8.30
CA ALA A 416 13.04 -17.68 8.25
C ALA A 416 14.41 -18.02 7.71
N HIS A 417 14.89 -19.25 7.92
CA HIS A 417 16.21 -19.70 7.44
C HIS A 417 16.20 -20.28 6.04
N VAL A 418 15.17 -21.07 5.71
CA VAL A 418 15.11 -21.82 4.44
C VAL A 418 14.67 -20.93 3.28
N PHE A 419 13.75 -20.00 3.53
CA PHE A 419 13.29 -19.08 2.51
C PHE A 419 14.15 -17.82 2.51
N THR A 420 15.10 -17.74 1.59
CA THR A 420 15.97 -16.55 1.41
C THR A 420 15.17 -15.28 1.12
N ASN A 421 13.99 -15.43 0.50
CA ASN A 421 13.07 -14.33 0.22
C ASN A 421 11.98 -14.15 1.30
N GLN A 422 12.03 -14.92 2.38
CA GLN A 422 11.11 -14.84 3.55
C GLN A 422 9.66 -14.46 3.16
N CYS A 423 9.17 -13.29 3.58
CA CYS A 423 7.80 -12.83 3.31
C CYS A 423 7.40 -12.94 1.83
N VAL A 424 8.28 -12.48 0.94
CA VAL A 424 8.04 -12.45 -0.51
C VAL A 424 7.88 -13.86 -1.07
N GLY A 425 8.62 -14.85 -0.55
CA GLY A 425 8.56 -16.24 -1.03
C GLY A 425 7.17 -16.88 -0.87
N CYS A 426 6.39 -16.41 0.09
CA CYS A 426 5.04 -16.91 0.35
C CYS A 426 3.95 -15.94 -0.07
N HIS A 427 4.11 -14.64 0.23
CA HIS A 427 3.09 -13.62 0.06
C HIS A 427 3.11 -12.88 -1.28
N MET A 428 4.13 -13.10 -2.11
CA MET A 428 4.24 -12.51 -3.45
C MET A 428 4.55 -13.59 -4.48
N GLN A 429 3.70 -14.60 -4.56
CA GLN A 429 3.83 -15.68 -5.53
C GLN A 429 3.53 -15.15 -6.93
N THR A 430 4.32 -15.57 -7.91
CA THR A 430 4.18 -15.12 -9.29
C THR A 430 3.86 -16.28 -10.22
N SER A 431 3.07 -15.98 -11.27
CA SER A 431 2.88 -16.89 -12.41
C SER A 431 2.89 -16.11 -13.71
N GLU A 432 3.43 -16.75 -14.74
CA GLU A 432 3.50 -16.16 -16.08
C GLU A 432 2.12 -16.10 -16.74
N PHE A 433 1.94 -15.10 -17.60
CA PHE A 433 0.76 -14.99 -18.44
C PHE A 433 0.64 -16.18 -19.40
N GLN A 434 -0.49 -16.83 -19.42
CA GLN A 434 -0.79 -17.93 -20.35
C GLN A 434 -1.86 -17.55 -21.37
N SER A 435 -2.90 -16.86 -20.92
CA SER A 435 -4.00 -16.38 -21.78
C SER A 435 -4.80 -15.30 -21.04
N PRO A 436 -5.68 -14.54 -21.70
CA PRO A 436 -6.58 -13.62 -21.02
C PRO A 436 -7.49 -14.27 -19.95
N ALA A 437 -7.78 -15.56 -20.09
CA ALA A 437 -8.54 -16.32 -19.09
C ALA A 437 -7.65 -16.83 -17.94
N THR A 438 -6.34 -16.85 -18.13
CA THR A 438 -5.33 -17.21 -17.14
C THR A 438 -4.27 -16.11 -17.14
N PRO A 439 -4.59 -14.95 -16.54
CA PRO A 439 -3.68 -13.81 -16.48
C PRO A 439 -2.42 -14.14 -15.70
N ALA A 440 -1.41 -13.33 -15.84
CA ALA A 440 -0.26 -13.38 -14.96
C ALA A 440 -0.69 -13.12 -13.51
N ASN A 441 0.13 -13.56 -12.55
CA ASN A 441 0.08 -13.13 -11.16
C ASN A 441 1.43 -12.53 -10.81
N THR A 442 1.43 -11.32 -10.27
CA THR A 442 2.64 -10.60 -9.87
C THR A 442 2.81 -10.56 -8.35
N GLY A 443 1.86 -11.11 -7.60
CA GLY A 443 1.88 -11.25 -6.14
C GLY A 443 1.60 -9.96 -5.37
N HIS A 444 1.10 -8.91 -6.02
CA HIS A 444 0.86 -7.63 -5.35
C HIS A 444 -0.47 -7.55 -4.61
N GLN A 445 -1.21 -8.65 -4.54
CA GLN A 445 -2.31 -8.81 -3.60
C GLN A 445 -1.80 -9.11 -2.18
N PHE A 446 -0.53 -9.54 -2.05
CA PHE A 446 0.16 -9.85 -0.80
C PHE A 446 -0.51 -10.97 0.02
N THR A 447 -1.20 -11.87 -0.66
CA THR A 447 -1.85 -13.06 -0.10
C THR A 447 -1.06 -14.32 -0.46
N VAL A 448 -1.30 -15.40 0.27
CA VAL A 448 -0.80 -16.72 -0.11
C VAL A 448 -1.82 -17.35 -1.05
N ASP A 449 -1.60 -17.21 -2.35
CA ASP A 449 -2.57 -17.63 -3.38
C ASP A 449 -2.57 -19.15 -3.60
N SER A 450 -1.45 -19.80 -3.30
CA SER A 450 -1.29 -21.24 -3.46
C SER A 450 -0.36 -21.82 -2.41
N TYR A 451 -0.68 -23.00 -1.93
CA TYR A 451 0.19 -23.75 -1.02
C TYR A 451 1.26 -24.60 -1.73
N THR A 452 1.38 -24.51 -3.05
CA THR A 452 2.42 -25.25 -3.82
C THR A 452 3.83 -24.88 -3.39
N VAL A 453 4.04 -23.66 -2.91
CA VAL A 453 5.33 -23.23 -2.34
C VAL A 453 5.70 -24.06 -1.08
N CYS A 454 4.70 -24.52 -0.34
CA CYS A 454 4.86 -25.30 0.88
C CYS A 454 5.07 -26.79 0.58
N GLU A 455 4.49 -27.30 -0.51
CA GLU A 455 4.51 -28.73 -0.89
C GLU A 455 5.91 -29.28 -1.10
N ARG A 456 6.84 -28.42 -1.50
CA ARG A 456 8.25 -28.80 -1.71
C ARG A 456 8.92 -29.41 -0.47
N CYS A 457 8.46 -29.01 0.73
CA CYS A 457 8.98 -29.48 2.00
C CYS A 457 7.94 -30.29 2.79
N HIS A 458 6.65 -29.91 2.69
CA HIS A 458 5.58 -30.52 3.49
C HIS A 458 4.75 -31.55 2.73
N GLY A 459 5.02 -31.75 1.43
CA GLY A 459 4.31 -32.70 0.58
C GLY A 459 2.90 -32.24 0.18
N PRO A 460 2.19 -33.04 -0.61
CA PRO A 460 0.83 -32.76 -1.03
C PRO A 460 -0.12 -32.75 0.19
N ASN A 461 -1.19 -32.00 0.13
CA ASN A 461 -2.16 -31.76 1.21
C ASN A 461 -1.67 -30.84 2.35
N VAL A 462 -0.63 -30.07 2.12
CA VAL A 462 -0.14 -29.08 3.07
C VAL A 462 -1.22 -28.05 3.48
N SER A 463 -2.25 -27.83 2.66
CA SER A 463 -3.40 -27.00 2.99
C SER A 463 -4.06 -27.41 4.31
N ASN A 464 -4.19 -28.71 4.58
CA ASN A 464 -4.71 -29.23 5.86
C ASN A 464 -3.78 -28.89 7.03
N LEU A 465 -2.47 -28.87 6.81
CA LEU A 465 -1.50 -28.50 7.84
C LEU A 465 -1.59 -26.99 8.15
N VAL A 466 -1.73 -26.15 7.12
CA VAL A 466 -1.89 -24.71 7.30
C VAL A 466 -3.22 -24.40 7.99
N ASP A 467 -4.31 -25.03 7.56
CA ASP A 467 -5.61 -24.91 8.21
C ASP A 467 -5.56 -25.33 9.69
N PHE A 468 -4.94 -26.46 9.98
CA PHE A 468 -4.70 -26.91 11.35
C PHE A 468 -3.89 -25.87 12.15
N ALA A 469 -2.80 -25.37 11.60
CA ALA A 469 -1.91 -24.42 12.28
C ALA A 469 -2.64 -23.12 12.68
N ILE A 470 -3.52 -22.61 11.80
CA ILE A 470 -4.24 -21.35 12.00
C ILE A 470 -5.54 -21.56 12.80
N ASN A 471 -6.35 -22.56 12.43
CA ASN A 471 -7.72 -22.66 12.90
C ASN A 471 -7.90 -23.66 14.07
N ALA A 472 -6.90 -24.48 14.37
CA ALA A 472 -6.96 -25.44 15.48
C ALA A 472 -5.82 -25.26 16.48
N PHE A 473 -4.57 -25.32 16.01
CA PHE A 473 -3.41 -25.28 16.89
C PHE A 473 -3.28 -23.95 17.63
N LEU A 474 -3.24 -22.84 16.91
CA LEU A 474 -3.08 -21.50 17.51
C LEU A 474 -4.22 -21.15 18.49
N PRO A 475 -5.50 -21.30 18.13
CA PRO A 475 -6.59 -21.08 19.07
C PRO A 475 -6.54 -21.98 20.32
N ALA A 476 -6.12 -23.23 20.16
CA ALA A 476 -6.00 -24.14 21.29
C ALA A 476 -4.89 -23.73 22.28
N GLN A 477 -3.73 -23.26 21.77
CA GLN A 477 -2.64 -22.76 22.61
C GLN A 477 -3.05 -21.50 23.38
N THR A 478 -3.60 -20.51 22.67
CA THR A 478 -4.00 -19.24 23.27
C THR A 478 -5.15 -19.40 24.28
N ALA A 479 -6.15 -20.25 23.99
CA ALA A 479 -7.27 -20.51 24.89
C ALA A 479 -6.84 -21.10 26.24
N GLN A 480 -5.81 -21.96 26.26
CA GLN A 480 -5.29 -22.49 27.53
C GLN A 480 -4.72 -21.39 28.42
N VAL A 481 -3.97 -20.46 27.83
CA VAL A 481 -3.40 -19.32 28.57
C VAL A 481 -4.50 -18.39 29.06
N VAL A 482 -5.49 -18.06 28.20
CA VAL A 482 -6.62 -17.22 28.56
C VAL A 482 -7.42 -17.84 29.74
N ALA A 483 -7.72 -19.14 29.67
CA ALA A 483 -8.40 -19.84 30.77
C ALA A 483 -7.60 -19.80 32.06
N ALA A 484 -6.28 -19.87 32.01
CA ALA A 484 -5.42 -19.76 33.17
C ALA A 484 -5.41 -18.32 33.74
N LEU A 485 -5.39 -17.30 32.87
CA LEU A 485 -5.52 -15.89 33.27
C LEU A 485 -6.88 -15.61 33.92
N ASP A 486 -7.96 -16.13 33.37
CA ASP A 486 -9.32 -16.02 33.94
C ASP A 486 -9.41 -16.70 35.30
N ARG A 487 -8.77 -17.86 35.46
CA ARG A 487 -8.67 -18.54 36.75
C ARG A 487 -7.90 -17.69 37.76
N TRP A 488 -6.79 -17.07 37.40
CA TRP A 488 -6.08 -16.13 38.24
C TRP A 488 -6.99 -14.96 38.65
N ALA A 489 -7.71 -14.37 37.69
CA ALA A 489 -8.63 -13.28 37.95
C ALA A 489 -9.68 -13.68 39.01
N ALA A 490 -10.30 -14.84 38.82
CA ALA A 490 -11.36 -15.33 39.69
C ALA A 490 -10.89 -15.76 41.10
N THR A 491 -9.62 -16.19 41.25
CA THR A 491 -9.16 -16.83 42.49
C THR A 491 -8.08 -16.07 43.26
N LYS A 492 -7.33 -15.19 42.59
CA LYS A 492 -6.13 -14.55 43.15
C LYS A 492 -6.07 -13.03 42.94
N ALA A 493 -6.81 -12.48 41.97
CA ALA A 493 -6.85 -11.04 41.79
C ALA A 493 -7.43 -10.35 43.04
N PRO A 494 -7.02 -9.10 43.35
CA PRO A 494 -7.64 -8.32 44.40
C PRO A 494 -9.17 -8.30 44.27
N ALA A 495 -9.91 -8.56 45.34
CA ALA A 495 -11.37 -8.71 45.30
C ALA A 495 -12.08 -7.50 44.66
N ALA A 496 -11.61 -6.28 44.94
CA ALA A 496 -12.15 -5.07 44.33
C ALA A 496 -11.91 -5.02 42.81
N LEU A 497 -10.76 -5.54 42.35
CA LEU A 497 -10.43 -5.59 40.90
C LEU A 497 -11.34 -6.60 40.19
N TYR A 498 -11.49 -7.79 40.76
CA TYR A 498 -12.36 -8.81 40.19
C TYR A 498 -13.84 -8.39 40.22
N ALA A 499 -14.29 -7.77 41.30
CA ALA A 499 -15.67 -7.28 41.39
C ALA A 499 -16.02 -6.26 40.30
N LYS A 500 -15.03 -5.46 39.88
CA LYS A 500 -15.21 -4.41 38.87
C LYS A 500 -15.06 -4.94 37.43
N TYR A 501 -14.13 -5.85 37.18
CA TYR A 501 -13.73 -6.27 35.84
C TYR A 501 -14.02 -7.74 35.53
N GLY A 502 -14.32 -8.56 36.52
CA GLY A 502 -14.50 -10.01 36.35
C GLY A 502 -13.22 -10.64 35.76
N ASN A 503 -13.40 -11.51 34.78
CA ASN A 503 -12.27 -12.17 34.10
C ASN A 503 -11.31 -11.19 33.43
N ARG A 504 -11.75 -9.96 33.10
CA ARG A 504 -10.87 -8.92 32.54
C ARG A 504 -9.93 -8.25 33.54
N ALA A 505 -9.88 -8.71 34.78
CA ALA A 505 -8.97 -8.18 35.81
C ALA A 505 -7.48 -8.28 35.43
N TRP A 506 -7.12 -9.13 34.51
CA TRP A 506 -5.77 -9.25 33.98
C TRP A 506 -5.48 -8.37 32.72
N GLU A 507 -6.51 -7.78 32.14
CA GLU A 507 -6.44 -7.09 30.85
C GLU A 507 -5.68 -5.76 30.85
N TYR A 508 -5.37 -5.28 29.66
CA TYR A 508 -4.92 -3.92 29.42
C TYR A 508 -6.06 -2.93 29.69
N THR A 509 -5.73 -1.66 29.91
CA THR A 509 -6.75 -0.61 30.10
C THR A 509 -7.73 -0.57 28.91
N ASN A 510 -7.20 -0.63 27.70
CA ASN A 510 -7.97 -0.86 26.48
C ASN A 510 -7.83 -2.35 26.15
N ALA A 511 -8.81 -3.13 26.52
CA ALA A 511 -8.79 -4.58 26.33
C ALA A 511 -8.68 -4.96 24.86
N GLY A 512 -7.96 -6.02 24.57
CA GLY A 512 -7.81 -6.57 23.24
C GLY A 512 -8.86 -7.62 22.89
N THR A 513 -8.55 -8.41 21.88
CA THR A 513 -9.45 -9.41 21.26
C THR A 513 -9.62 -10.68 22.09
N LEU A 514 -8.72 -10.94 23.05
CA LEU A 514 -8.72 -12.17 23.87
C LEU A 514 -9.74 -12.18 25.00
N SER A 515 -10.35 -11.04 25.29
CA SER A 515 -11.39 -10.93 26.30
C SER A 515 -12.73 -10.53 25.68
N SER A 516 -13.82 -10.73 26.42
CA SER A 516 -15.21 -10.53 25.96
C SER A 516 -15.62 -9.06 25.76
N GLY A 517 -14.67 -8.19 25.38
CA GLY A 517 -14.90 -6.77 25.11
C GLY A 517 -15.05 -5.89 26.36
N GLY A 518 -14.94 -4.59 26.17
CA GLY A 518 -14.99 -3.59 27.23
C GLY A 518 -13.62 -3.14 27.72
N SER A 519 -13.59 -2.25 28.70
CA SER A 519 -12.35 -1.76 29.31
C SER A 519 -11.80 -2.73 30.34
N GLY A 520 -10.51 -2.85 30.44
CA GLY A 520 -9.82 -3.48 31.57
C GLY A 520 -9.50 -2.48 32.70
N PRO A 521 -8.64 -2.88 33.64
CA PRO A 521 -8.25 -2.04 34.75
C PRO A 521 -7.66 -0.70 34.31
N THR A 522 -8.06 0.38 34.99
CA THR A 522 -7.53 1.73 34.73
C THR A 522 -6.03 1.79 34.99
N THR A 523 -5.37 2.81 34.49
CA THR A 523 -3.91 2.97 34.65
C THR A 523 -3.42 2.86 36.09
N PRO A 524 -4.07 3.45 37.12
CA PRO A 524 -3.70 3.22 38.52
C PRO A 524 -3.91 1.77 38.97
N GLU A 525 -5.01 1.14 38.54
CA GLU A 525 -5.35 -0.23 38.90
C GLU A 525 -4.43 -1.28 38.23
N GLN A 526 -3.79 -0.94 37.16
CA GLN A 526 -2.77 -1.79 36.53
C GLN A 526 -1.59 -2.08 37.48
N ALA A 527 -1.34 -1.23 38.48
CA ALA A 527 -0.33 -1.50 39.49
C ALA A 527 -0.68 -2.69 40.39
N LEU A 528 -1.96 -3.07 40.47
CA LEU A 528 -2.46 -4.21 41.25
C LEU A 528 -2.27 -5.56 40.55
N ILE A 529 -1.91 -5.54 39.24
CA ILE A 529 -1.67 -6.75 38.47
C ILE A 529 -0.19 -7.15 38.60
N PRO A 530 0.10 -8.38 39.09
CA PRO A 530 1.48 -8.85 39.23
C PRO A 530 2.26 -8.84 37.91
N ALA A 531 3.57 -8.68 38.01
CA ALA A 531 4.48 -8.69 36.86
C ALA A 531 4.36 -9.98 36.03
N ASN A 532 4.20 -11.13 36.69
CA ASN A 532 4.06 -12.41 35.99
C ASN A 532 2.77 -12.48 35.16
N ILE A 533 1.67 -11.94 35.67
CA ILE A 533 0.40 -11.87 34.93
C ILE A 533 0.55 -10.92 33.72
N LYS A 534 1.25 -9.79 33.85
CA LYS A 534 1.54 -8.87 32.74
C LYS A 534 2.41 -9.53 31.68
N LYS A 535 3.41 -10.32 32.08
CA LYS A 535 4.24 -11.11 31.13
C LYS A 535 3.41 -12.16 30.42
N ALA A 536 2.56 -12.87 31.15
CA ALA A 536 1.69 -13.91 30.56
C ALA A 536 0.72 -13.31 29.53
N ARG A 537 0.04 -12.21 29.89
CA ARG A 537 -0.87 -11.52 28.97
C ARG A 537 -0.14 -11.01 27.73
N PHE A 538 1.06 -10.45 27.89
CA PHE A 538 1.89 -9.98 26.79
C PHE A 538 2.20 -11.12 25.80
N ASN A 539 2.66 -12.24 26.30
CA ASN A 539 3.00 -13.40 25.49
C ASN A 539 1.81 -13.97 24.72
N VAL A 540 0.64 -14.10 25.37
CA VAL A 540 -0.54 -14.65 24.68
C VAL A 540 -1.07 -13.72 23.61
N TYR A 541 -0.99 -12.41 23.82
CA TYR A 541 -1.34 -11.44 22.78
C TYR A 541 -0.37 -11.45 21.62
N LEU A 542 0.94 -11.64 21.86
CA LEU A 542 1.90 -11.82 20.77
C LEU A 542 1.57 -13.04 19.92
N ALA A 543 1.23 -14.16 20.55
CA ALA A 543 0.84 -15.37 19.81
C ALA A 543 -0.46 -15.17 19.02
N ASN A 544 -1.45 -14.44 19.59
CA ASN A 544 -2.78 -14.26 19.01
C ASN A 544 -2.83 -13.18 17.91
N ASP A 545 -2.09 -12.09 18.08
CA ASP A 545 -2.20 -10.90 17.22
C ASP A 545 -1.44 -11.03 15.89
N ASP A 546 -0.69 -12.11 15.71
CA ASP A 546 -0.32 -12.64 14.41
C ASP A 546 -1.22 -13.86 14.08
N PRO A 547 -2.29 -13.69 13.30
CA PRO A 547 -3.24 -14.77 13.03
C PRO A 547 -2.62 -15.97 12.31
N ALA A 548 -1.45 -15.82 11.71
CA ALA A 548 -0.68 -16.87 11.06
C ALA A 548 0.57 -17.29 11.86
N SER A 549 0.66 -16.95 13.14
CA SER A 549 1.83 -17.28 13.98
C SER A 549 2.11 -18.77 14.06
N GLY A 550 1.06 -19.62 13.99
CA GLY A 550 1.17 -21.07 13.89
C GLY A 550 1.86 -21.56 12.61
N VAL A 551 1.93 -20.73 11.57
CA VAL A 551 2.69 -20.98 10.33
C VAL A 551 4.02 -20.24 10.38
N HIS A 552 4.06 -18.99 10.82
CA HIS A 552 5.28 -18.21 10.86
C HIS A 552 6.32 -18.82 11.79
N ASN A 553 5.94 -19.20 13.02
CA ASN A 553 6.84 -19.86 13.97
C ASN A 553 6.07 -20.65 15.05
N PRO A 554 5.61 -21.87 14.76
CA PRO A 554 4.84 -22.66 15.70
C PRO A 554 5.59 -23.00 16.99
N LEU A 555 6.92 -23.17 16.93
CA LEU A 555 7.73 -23.46 18.11
C LEU A 555 7.76 -22.25 19.06
N HIS A 556 7.91 -21.06 18.52
CA HIS A 556 7.89 -19.84 19.30
C HIS A 556 6.52 -19.59 19.96
N VAL A 557 5.41 -19.91 19.27
CA VAL A 557 4.06 -19.90 19.85
C VAL A 557 3.98 -20.81 21.07
N ILE A 558 4.51 -22.03 20.97
CA ILE A 558 4.55 -23.00 22.08
C ILE A 558 5.35 -22.43 23.25
N ASP A 559 6.53 -21.87 22.97
CA ASP A 559 7.40 -21.32 24.02
C ASP A 559 6.76 -20.11 24.74
N LEU A 560 6.12 -19.21 23.99
CA LEU A 560 5.40 -18.07 24.56
C LEU A 560 4.23 -18.53 25.44
N CYS A 561 3.44 -19.48 24.98
CA CYS A 561 2.29 -20.00 25.73
C CYS A 561 2.74 -20.79 26.98
N ASN A 562 3.76 -21.63 26.87
CA ASN A 562 4.32 -22.35 28.02
C ASN A 562 4.92 -21.41 29.06
N ALA A 563 5.65 -20.38 28.62
CA ALA A 563 6.17 -19.36 29.52
C ALA A 563 5.03 -18.60 30.22
N ALA A 564 3.98 -18.25 29.48
CA ALA A 564 2.80 -17.60 30.03
C ALA A 564 2.12 -18.46 31.11
N LEU A 565 1.89 -19.75 30.83
CA LEU A 565 1.32 -20.70 31.82
C LEU A 565 2.21 -20.80 33.05
N SER A 566 3.54 -20.87 32.87
CA SER A 566 4.49 -20.91 33.97
C SER A 566 4.42 -19.63 34.86
N PHE A 567 4.35 -18.46 34.25
CA PHE A 567 4.18 -17.20 34.97
C PHE A 567 2.87 -17.16 35.76
N ILE A 568 1.76 -17.63 35.18
CA ILE A 568 0.47 -17.67 35.84
C ILE A 568 0.51 -18.65 37.01
N GLN A 569 1.16 -19.79 36.84
CA GLN A 569 1.28 -20.82 37.91
C GLN A 569 2.02 -20.30 39.13
N LEU A 570 3.04 -19.45 38.96
CA LEU A 570 3.72 -18.79 40.09
C LEU A 570 2.77 -17.87 40.90
N GLU A 571 1.80 -17.26 40.26
CA GLU A 571 0.82 -16.39 40.93
C GLU A 571 -0.38 -17.18 41.50
N LEU A 572 -0.67 -18.36 40.98
CA LEU A 572 -1.71 -19.23 41.48
C LEU A 572 -1.25 -19.99 42.74
N ASN A 573 0.04 -20.36 42.82
CA ASN A 573 0.67 -21.09 43.92
C ASN A 573 1.97 -20.39 44.35
N PRO A 574 1.87 -19.23 44.98
CA PRO A 574 3.02 -18.44 45.42
C PRO A 574 3.82 -19.12 46.53
#